data_7f6b1b12414055cce98e02f034426c47
#
_entry.id   7f6b1b12414055cce98e02f034426c47
#
_cell.length_a   1.000
_cell.length_b   1.000
_cell.length_c   1.000
_cell.angle_alpha   90.00
_cell.angle_beta   90.00
_cell.angle_gamma   90.00
#
_symmetry.space_group_name_H-M   'P 1'
#
loop_
_entity.id
_entity.type
_entity.pdbx_description
1 polymer ?
#
loop_
_entity_poly.entity_id
_entity_poly.type
_entity_poly.pdbx_seq_one_letter_code
_entity_poly.pdbx_strand_id
1 'polypeptide(L)'
;MSSLTADNGIVTVPTQRTVEQAADALASLIQAKNIILFARIDFAADAQRAGLAMPPSQLLVFGNPRAGTPLMQAVPSVALDLPLKVLVWQDGDGRVWLSYNATSYLQARHGAPAELMKAIDGIGALVQAAAAG
;
A
#
# COMPACT_ATOMS: atom_id res chain seq x y z
N MET A 1 7.85 17.02 -3.35
CA MET A 1 8.11 15.58 -3.55
C MET A 1 7.12 15.03 -4.55
N SER A 2 7.59 14.44 -5.61
CA SER A 2 6.72 13.94 -6.66
C SER A 2 6.51 12.43 -6.52
N SER A 3 5.31 11.99 -6.79
CA SER A 3 5.00 10.59 -6.98
C SER A 3 4.84 10.32 -8.47
N LEU A 4 5.18 9.12 -8.89
CA LEU A 4 5.08 8.70 -10.28
C LEU A 4 4.07 7.56 -10.38
N THR A 5 3.19 7.64 -11.37
CA THR A 5 2.25 6.57 -11.70
C THR A 5 2.71 5.95 -13.01
N ALA A 6 3.09 4.68 -12.97
CA ALA A 6 3.42 3.94 -14.17
C ALA A 6 2.16 3.53 -14.93
N ASP A 7 2.30 3.15 -16.21
CA ASP A 7 1.16 2.74 -17.05
C ASP A 7 0.43 1.52 -16.47
N ASN A 8 1.10 0.72 -15.63
CA ASN A 8 0.50 -0.44 -14.96
C ASN A 8 -0.26 -0.08 -13.69
N GLY A 9 -0.44 1.21 -13.40
CA GLY A 9 -1.20 1.67 -12.24
C GLY A 9 -0.43 1.74 -10.93
N ILE A 10 0.87 1.50 -10.94
CA ILE A 10 1.69 1.57 -9.72
C ILE A 10 2.12 3.01 -9.47
N VAL A 11 1.78 3.52 -8.28
CA VAL A 11 2.26 4.82 -7.80
C VAL A 11 3.45 4.54 -6.88
N THR A 12 4.57 5.24 -7.11
CA THR A 12 5.79 5.08 -6.33
C THR A 12 6.21 6.43 -5.76
N VAL A 13 6.40 6.49 -4.43
CA VAL A 13 6.70 7.71 -3.68
C VAL A 13 8.04 7.53 -2.99
N PRO A 14 9.00 8.47 -3.15
CA PRO A 14 10.28 8.37 -2.44
C PRO A 14 10.15 8.80 -0.98
N THR A 15 11.05 8.29 -0.14
CA THR A 15 11.14 8.69 1.26
C THR A 15 12.60 8.77 1.70
N GLN A 16 12.89 9.64 2.66
CA GLN A 16 14.18 9.73 3.31
C GLN A 16 14.30 8.74 4.49
N ARG A 17 13.20 8.10 4.86
CA ARG A 17 13.18 7.12 5.96
C ARG A 17 13.77 5.79 5.50
N THR A 18 14.21 5.00 6.45
CA THR A 18 14.51 3.58 6.16
C THR A 18 13.20 2.84 5.92
N VAL A 19 13.29 1.63 5.36
CA VAL A 19 12.11 0.78 5.17
C VAL A 19 11.39 0.56 6.50
N GLU A 20 12.13 0.24 7.57
CA GLU A 20 11.53 0.02 8.89
C GLU A 20 10.83 1.27 9.41
N GLN A 21 11.47 2.42 9.29
CA GLN A 21 10.89 3.69 9.75
C GLN A 21 9.62 4.05 8.98
N ALA A 22 9.63 3.91 7.66
CA ALA A 22 8.48 4.22 6.84
C ALA A 22 7.33 3.23 7.10
N ALA A 23 7.64 1.95 7.25
CA ALA A 23 6.65 0.94 7.59
C ALA A 23 6.04 1.19 8.98
N ASP A 24 6.87 1.56 9.97
CA ASP A 24 6.37 1.92 11.30
C ASP A 24 5.45 3.13 11.25
N ALA A 25 5.84 4.17 10.50
CA ALA A 25 5.03 5.37 10.33
C ALA A 25 3.68 5.04 9.69
N LEU A 26 3.68 4.21 8.66
CA LEU A 26 2.46 3.80 7.98
C LEU A 26 1.55 3.00 8.92
N ALA A 27 2.11 2.04 9.66
CA ALA A 27 1.35 1.25 10.62
C ALA A 27 0.69 2.13 11.68
N SER A 28 1.42 3.12 12.20
CA SER A 28 0.87 4.07 13.19
C SER A 28 -0.27 4.89 12.62
N LEU A 29 -0.14 5.37 11.39
CA LEU A 29 -1.19 6.15 10.71
C LEU A 29 -2.44 5.29 10.46
N ILE A 30 -2.25 4.05 10.06
CA ILE A 30 -3.34 3.10 9.84
C ILE A 30 -4.14 2.92 11.15
N GLN A 31 -3.45 2.68 12.25
CA GLN A 31 -4.07 2.49 13.55
C GLN A 31 -4.78 3.75 14.04
N ALA A 32 -4.16 4.92 13.84
CA ALA A 32 -4.73 6.20 14.27
C ALA A 32 -6.05 6.52 13.57
N LYS A 33 -6.24 6.00 12.36
CA LYS A 33 -7.46 6.20 11.57
C LYS A 33 -8.50 5.09 11.78
N ASN A 34 -8.29 4.20 12.75
CA ASN A 34 -9.16 3.06 13.02
C ASN A 34 -9.32 2.13 11.81
N ILE A 35 -8.27 2.05 11.00
CA ILE A 35 -8.17 1.09 9.90
C ILE A 35 -7.51 -0.17 10.47
N ILE A 36 -7.88 -1.33 9.97
CA ILE A 36 -7.31 -2.60 10.43
C ILE A 36 -6.05 -2.91 9.66
N LEU A 37 -4.94 -3.11 10.36
CA LEU A 37 -3.72 -3.66 9.78
C LEU A 37 -3.83 -5.19 9.83
N PHE A 38 -4.14 -5.80 8.69
CA PHE A 38 -4.34 -7.25 8.62
C PHE A 38 -3.04 -8.02 8.65
N ALA A 39 -2.00 -7.48 8.02
CA ALA A 39 -0.71 -8.15 7.94
C ALA A 39 0.40 -7.14 7.68
N ARG A 40 1.58 -7.46 8.17
CA ARG A 40 2.83 -6.77 7.86
C ARG A 40 3.84 -7.85 7.56
N ILE A 41 4.21 -7.98 6.29
CA ILE A 41 5.06 -9.07 5.81
C ILE A 41 6.45 -8.51 5.58
N ASP A 42 7.46 -9.13 6.19
CA ASP A 42 8.86 -8.74 6.03
C ASP A 42 9.54 -9.73 5.09
N PHE A 43 9.63 -9.36 3.81
CA PHE A 43 10.18 -10.25 2.79
C PHE A 43 11.66 -10.52 2.99
N ALA A 44 12.44 -9.54 3.46
CA ALA A 44 13.86 -9.74 3.71
C ALA A 44 14.10 -10.73 4.84
N ALA A 45 13.28 -10.66 5.89
CA ALA A 45 13.34 -11.62 7.00
C ALA A 45 12.95 -13.03 6.53
N ASP A 46 11.90 -13.13 5.70
CA ASP A 46 11.49 -14.40 5.12
C ASP A 46 12.59 -15.00 4.24
N ALA A 47 13.23 -14.17 3.42
CA ALA A 47 14.35 -14.60 2.58
C ALA A 47 15.49 -15.16 3.43
N GLN A 48 15.84 -14.47 4.52
CA GLN A 48 16.91 -14.89 5.43
C GLN A 48 16.61 -16.28 6.01
N ARG A 49 15.36 -16.51 6.41
CA ARG A 49 14.95 -17.84 6.93
C ARG A 49 15.07 -18.93 5.88
N ALA A 50 14.97 -18.57 4.60
CA ALA A 50 15.15 -19.52 3.48
C ALA A 50 16.61 -19.63 3.02
N GLY A 51 17.55 -18.98 3.70
CA GLY A 51 18.96 -18.99 3.33
C GLY A 51 19.31 -18.05 2.19
N LEU A 52 18.46 -17.06 1.91
CA LEU A 52 18.65 -16.09 0.83
C LEU A 52 18.80 -14.69 1.39
N ALA A 53 19.24 -13.75 0.57
CA ALA A 53 19.41 -12.37 0.96
C ALA A 53 18.73 -11.45 -0.07
N MET A 54 18.10 -10.39 0.42
CA MET A 54 17.53 -9.34 -0.41
C MET A 54 17.52 -8.03 0.36
N PRO A 55 17.46 -6.87 -0.33
CA PRO A 55 17.30 -5.59 0.36
C PRO A 55 16.01 -5.55 1.18
N PRO A 56 15.93 -4.66 2.20
CA PRO A 56 14.70 -4.51 2.98
C PRO A 56 13.48 -4.31 2.10
N SER A 57 12.40 -5.01 2.42
CA SER A 57 11.13 -4.92 1.70
C SER A 57 10.03 -5.43 2.62
N GLN A 58 9.00 -4.61 2.83
CA GLN A 58 7.86 -4.97 3.67
C GLN A 58 6.56 -4.61 2.98
N LEU A 59 5.57 -5.48 3.12
CA LEU A 59 4.23 -5.25 2.59
C LEU A 59 3.25 -5.09 3.75
N LEU A 60 2.56 -3.96 3.79
CA LEU A 60 1.51 -3.71 4.77
C LEU A 60 0.16 -3.88 4.08
N VAL A 61 -0.70 -4.70 4.68
CA VAL A 61 -2.02 -5.05 4.15
C VAL A 61 -3.06 -4.55 5.13
N PHE A 62 -3.97 -3.69 4.69
CA PHE A 62 -4.88 -3.01 5.59
C PHE A 62 -6.20 -2.68 4.91
N GLY A 63 -7.22 -2.43 5.72
CA GLY A 63 -8.52 -2.04 5.19
C GLY A 63 -9.54 -1.78 6.29
N ASN A 64 -10.68 -1.30 5.84
CA ASN A 64 -11.83 -1.04 6.71
C ASN A 64 -13.04 -1.80 6.14
N PRO A 65 -13.49 -2.88 6.81
CA PRO A 65 -14.61 -3.68 6.31
C PRO A 65 -15.89 -2.86 6.11
N ARG A 66 -16.13 -1.84 6.93
CA ARG A 66 -17.33 -1.00 6.78
C ARG A 66 -17.30 -0.21 5.48
N ALA A 67 -16.11 0.19 5.02
CA ALA A 67 -15.95 0.93 3.78
C ALA A 67 -15.80 -0.01 2.58
N GLY A 68 -15.05 -1.10 2.73
CA GLY A 68 -14.74 -2.00 1.62
C GLY A 68 -15.86 -2.97 1.27
N THR A 69 -16.67 -3.38 2.25
CA THR A 69 -17.71 -4.37 2.01
C THR A 69 -18.75 -3.91 0.98
N PRO A 70 -19.29 -2.67 1.04
CA PRO A 70 -20.23 -2.22 0.02
C PRO A 70 -19.63 -2.24 -1.39
N LEU A 71 -18.36 -1.89 -1.53
CA LEU A 71 -17.66 -1.93 -2.82
C LEU A 71 -17.57 -3.37 -3.34
N MET A 72 -17.19 -4.32 -2.48
CA MET A 72 -17.08 -5.73 -2.86
C MET A 72 -18.46 -6.35 -3.16
N GLN A 73 -19.52 -5.90 -2.48
CA GLN A 73 -20.87 -6.36 -2.78
C GLN A 73 -21.34 -5.90 -4.16
N ALA A 74 -21.00 -4.66 -4.53
CA ALA A 74 -21.37 -4.11 -5.83
C ALA A 74 -20.52 -4.66 -6.96
N VAL A 75 -19.23 -4.89 -6.70
CA VAL A 75 -18.24 -5.33 -7.69
C VAL A 75 -17.39 -6.43 -7.08
N PRO A 76 -17.86 -7.68 -7.08
CA PRO A 76 -17.16 -8.77 -6.37
C PRO A 76 -15.70 -8.98 -6.77
N SER A 77 -15.36 -8.74 -8.03
CA SER A 77 -13.99 -8.93 -8.51
C SER A 77 -12.98 -8.00 -7.82
N VAL A 78 -13.43 -6.86 -7.27
CA VAL A 78 -12.53 -5.93 -6.61
C VAL A 78 -11.88 -6.55 -5.37
N ALA A 79 -12.50 -7.59 -4.81
CA ALA A 79 -11.94 -8.33 -3.67
C ALA A 79 -10.60 -8.98 -4.00
N LEU A 80 -10.30 -9.19 -5.29
CA LEU A 80 -9.00 -9.67 -5.71
C LEU A 80 -7.88 -8.68 -5.37
N ASP A 81 -8.20 -7.38 -5.40
CA ASP A 81 -7.24 -6.30 -5.16
C ASP A 81 -7.41 -5.65 -3.79
N LEU A 82 -8.29 -6.19 -2.96
CA LEU A 82 -8.46 -5.78 -1.57
C LEU A 82 -8.01 -6.92 -0.64
N PRO A 83 -7.60 -6.63 0.60
CA PRO A 83 -7.41 -5.30 1.19
C PRO A 83 -6.38 -4.45 0.46
N LEU A 84 -6.33 -3.16 0.78
CA LEU A 84 -5.30 -2.27 0.25
C LEU A 84 -3.92 -2.71 0.73
N LYS A 85 -2.91 -2.41 -0.07
CA LYS A 85 -1.52 -2.81 0.22
C LYS A 85 -0.58 -1.67 -0.13
N VAL A 86 0.47 -1.54 0.69
CA VAL A 86 1.58 -0.64 0.40
C VAL A 86 2.86 -1.43 0.54
N LEU A 87 3.69 -1.40 -0.48
CA LEU A 87 5.03 -1.99 -0.47
C LEU A 87 6.02 -0.91 -0.07
N VAL A 88 6.79 -1.13 0.99
CA VAL A 88 7.87 -0.27 1.42
C VAL A 88 9.17 -1.01 1.13
N TRP A 89 10.00 -0.47 0.23
CA TRP A 89 11.12 -1.25 -0.30
C TRP A 89 12.32 -0.38 -0.62
N GLN A 90 13.49 -1.02 -0.59
CA GLN A 90 14.77 -0.40 -0.89
C GLN A 90 15.28 -0.94 -2.22
N ASP A 91 15.72 -0.03 -3.11
CA ASP A 91 16.27 -0.41 -4.41
C ASP A 91 17.77 -0.74 -4.30
N GLY A 92 18.37 -1.08 -5.44
CA GLY A 92 19.77 -1.46 -5.52
C GLY A 92 20.74 -0.33 -5.18
N ASP A 93 20.29 0.92 -5.21
CA ASP A 93 21.10 2.11 -4.89
C ASP A 93 20.90 2.56 -3.44
N GLY A 94 20.13 1.81 -2.65
CA GLY A 94 19.86 2.14 -1.26
C GLY A 94 18.76 3.15 -1.05
N ARG A 95 18.05 3.54 -2.09
CA ARG A 95 16.90 4.45 -1.99
C ARG A 95 15.67 3.69 -1.55
N VAL A 96 14.82 4.35 -0.77
CA VAL A 96 13.61 3.75 -0.21
C VAL A 96 12.38 4.39 -0.83
N TRP A 97 11.42 3.53 -1.16
CA TRP A 97 10.22 3.89 -1.90
C TRP A 97 9.00 3.25 -1.24
N LEU A 98 7.84 3.91 -1.38
CA LEU A 98 6.55 3.32 -1.06
C LEU A 98 5.77 3.19 -2.37
N SER A 99 5.26 1.99 -2.64
CA SER A 99 4.52 1.72 -3.88
C SER A 99 3.15 1.14 -3.54
N TYR A 100 2.14 1.55 -4.31
CA TYR A 100 0.78 1.06 -4.15
C TYR A 100 0.03 1.14 -5.47
N ASN A 101 -1.10 0.45 -5.55
CA ASN A 101 -1.95 0.50 -6.73
C ASN A 101 -2.81 1.76 -6.70
N ALA A 102 -2.77 2.55 -7.78
CA ALA A 102 -3.63 3.71 -7.93
C ALA A 102 -5.10 3.28 -7.89
N THR A 103 -5.92 4.01 -7.13
CA THR A 103 -7.35 3.68 -7.03
C THR A 103 -8.07 3.86 -8.38
N SER A 104 -7.63 4.82 -9.19
CA SER A 104 -8.14 5.00 -10.55
C SER A 104 -7.89 3.77 -11.43
N TYR A 105 -6.73 3.12 -11.26
CA TYR A 105 -6.42 1.89 -11.98
C TYR A 105 -7.34 0.76 -11.54
N LEU A 106 -7.56 0.60 -10.24
CA LEU A 106 -8.45 -0.42 -9.71
C LEU A 106 -9.90 -0.18 -10.18
N GLN A 107 -10.34 1.07 -10.19
CA GLN A 107 -11.65 1.43 -10.70
C GLN A 107 -11.83 1.01 -12.15
N ALA A 108 -10.89 1.33 -13.00
CA ALA A 108 -10.93 0.98 -14.43
C ALA A 108 -10.87 -0.54 -14.64
N ARG A 109 -10.00 -1.21 -13.87
CA ARG A 109 -9.82 -2.66 -13.98
C ARG A 109 -11.11 -3.42 -13.72
N HIS A 110 -11.87 -2.99 -12.72
CA HIS A 110 -13.06 -3.69 -12.24
C HIS A 110 -14.36 -3.07 -12.71
N GLY A 111 -14.32 -1.91 -13.39
CA GLY A 111 -15.52 -1.20 -13.79
C GLY A 111 -16.35 -0.70 -12.61
N ALA A 112 -15.70 -0.28 -11.53
CA ALA A 112 -16.39 0.12 -10.31
C ALA A 112 -16.99 1.52 -10.44
N PRO A 113 -18.19 1.76 -9.83
CA PRO A 113 -18.77 3.11 -9.79
C PRO A 113 -17.89 4.07 -9.00
N ALA A 114 -17.73 5.29 -9.51
CA ALA A 114 -16.84 6.29 -8.89
C ALA A 114 -17.22 6.59 -7.44
N GLU A 115 -18.50 6.64 -7.13
CA GLU A 115 -18.96 6.94 -5.76
C GLU A 115 -18.54 5.89 -4.74
N LEU A 116 -18.35 4.63 -5.16
CA LEU A 116 -17.92 3.57 -4.27
C LEU A 116 -16.40 3.56 -4.05
N MET A 117 -15.65 4.21 -4.94
CA MET A 117 -14.19 4.28 -4.80
C MET A 117 -13.75 5.16 -3.64
N LYS A 118 -14.62 6.01 -3.11
CA LYS A 118 -14.32 6.81 -1.93
C LYS A 118 -13.93 5.96 -0.73
N ALA A 119 -14.37 4.71 -0.70
CA ALA A 119 -14.00 3.78 0.36
C ALA A 119 -12.50 3.53 0.45
N ILE A 120 -11.77 3.68 -0.65
CA ILE A 120 -10.34 3.34 -0.74
C ILE A 120 -9.47 4.47 -1.28
N ASP A 121 -10.03 5.60 -1.66
CA ASP A 121 -9.27 6.67 -2.34
C ASP A 121 -8.34 7.47 -1.40
N GLY A 122 -8.43 7.25 -0.08
CA GLY A 122 -7.55 7.91 0.89
C GLY A 122 -6.14 7.35 0.96
N ILE A 123 -5.84 6.26 0.24
CA ILE A 123 -4.52 5.61 0.32
C ILE A 123 -3.39 6.53 -0.10
N GLY A 124 -3.60 7.39 -1.10
CA GLY A 124 -2.56 8.31 -1.57
C GLY A 124 -2.09 9.27 -0.49
N ALA A 125 -3.02 9.88 0.23
CA ALA A 125 -2.71 10.80 1.33
C ALA A 125 -2.00 10.06 2.47
N LEU A 126 -2.42 8.84 2.77
CA LEU A 126 -1.82 8.01 3.81
C LEU A 126 -0.36 7.70 3.48
N VAL A 127 -0.08 7.34 2.24
CA VAL A 127 1.28 7.02 1.76
C VAL A 127 2.16 8.27 1.80
N GLN A 128 1.65 9.42 1.34
CA GLN A 128 2.41 10.68 1.39
C GLN A 128 2.79 11.04 2.83
N ALA A 129 1.86 10.87 3.76
CA ALA A 129 2.12 11.14 5.18
C ALA A 129 3.18 10.21 5.75
N ALA A 130 3.13 8.92 5.40
CA ALA A 130 4.12 7.94 5.86
C ALA A 130 5.51 8.18 5.27
N ALA A 131 5.57 8.69 4.04
CA ALA A 131 6.83 8.99 3.35
C ALA A 131 7.50 10.25 3.85
N ALA A 132 6.74 11.19 4.41
CA ALA A 132 7.25 12.46 4.90
C ALA A 132 8.11 12.24 6.14
N GLY A 133 9.29 12.81 6.14
CA GLY A 133 10.19 12.60 7.28
C GLY A 133 11.46 13.34 7.23
#